data_0397612fc4c96fdac16534a00474706b
#
_entry.id   0397612fc4c96fdac16534a00474706b
#
_cell.length_a   1.000
_cell.length_b   1.000
_cell.length_c   1.000
_cell.angle_alpha   90.00
_cell.angle_beta   90.00
_cell.angle_gamma   90.00
#
_symmetry.space_group_name_H-M   'P 1'
#
loop_
_entity.id
_entity.type
_entity.pdbx_description
1 polymer ?
#
loop_
_entity_poly.entity_id
_entity_poly.type
_entity_poly.pdbx_seq_one_letter_code
_entity_poly.pdbx_strand_id
1 'polypeptide(L)'
;MADIKIACTVIAQVKSICDKYGNDPGELINILHEAQHLLGYLPEDVQRVIAHKLNIPVSKVYGVVTFYTFFTMSPKGKYPISVCLGTACYVRGSEKLLEEFKRVLGIDVGETTPDGKFSLDCLRCVGACG
;
A
#
# COMPACT_ATOMS: atom_id res chain seq x y z
N MET A 1 -15.49 -2.04 -8.45
CA MET A 1 -15.33 -1.67 -7.82
C MET A 1 -15.90 -1.52 -6.99
N ALA A 2 -15.94 -1.54 -6.83
CA ALA A 2 -16.17 -1.06 -6.21
C ALA A 2 -16.88 -0.97 -5.26
N ASP A 3 -17.44 -1.40 -5.13
CA ASP A 3 -18.25 -1.46 -4.20
C ASP A 3 -17.89 -2.01 -3.01
N ILE A 4 -16.72 -1.78 -2.69
CA ILE A 4 -16.35 -2.03 -1.40
C ILE A 4 -16.99 -1.00 -0.56
N LYS A 5 -18.11 -1.30 -0.07
CA LYS A 5 -18.66 -0.58 1.00
C LYS A 5 -17.74 -0.79 2.16
N ILE A 6 -16.90 0.15 2.35
CA ILE A 6 -16.11 0.21 3.56
C ILE A 6 -17.12 0.25 4.69
N ALA A 7 -17.13 -0.77 5.52
CA ALA A 7 -18.06 -0.87 6.62
C ALA A 7 -17.96 0.37 7.49
N CYS A 8 -19.08 0.83 8.01
CA CYS A 8 -19.10 2.00 8.92
C CYS A 8 -18.13 1.82 10.09
N THR A 9 -17.91 0.58 10.53
CA THR A 9 -16.94 0.26 11.57
C THR A 9 -15.52 0.65 11.17
N VAL A 10 -15.13 0.42 9.92
CA VAL A 10 -13.80 0.78 9.41
C VAL A 10 -13.63 2.30 9.39
N ILE A 11 -14.65 3.01 8.93
CA ILE A 11 -14.63 4.47 8.92
C ILE A 11 -14.50 5.01 10.35
N ALA A 12 -15.23 4.43 11.29
CA ALA A 12 -15.16 4.81 12.69
C ALA A 12 -13.75 4.58 13.27
N GLN A 13 -13.13 3.46 12.91
CA GLN A 13 -11.76 3.15 13.33
C GLN A 13 -10.75 4.14 12.74
N VAL A 14 -10.90 4.50 11.47
CA VAL A 14 -10.03 5.50 10.84
C VAL A 14 -10.19 6.85 11.50
N LYS A 15 -11.42 7.27 11.80
CA LYS A 15 -11.66 8.51 12.52
C LYS A 15 -11.02 8.48 13.91
N SER A 16 -11.11 7.36 14.60
CA SER A 16 -10.47 7.17 15.91
C SER A 16 -8.95 7.34 15.82
N ILE A 17 -8.33 6.80 14.76
CA ILE A 17 -6.90 6.99 14.53
C ILE A 17 -6.59 8.48 14.35
N CYS A 18 -7.37 9.20 13.58
CA CYS A 18 -7.18 10.64 13.41
C CYS A 18 -7.29 11.38 14.75
N ASP A 19 -8.27 11.03 15.56
CA ASP A 19 -8.48 11.66 16.87
C ASP A 19 -7.32 11.36 17.82
N LYS A 20 -6.75 10.15 17.74
CA LYS A 20 -5.59 9.76 18.55
C LYS A 20 -4.41 10.69 18.32
N TYR A 21 -4.25 11.19 17.09
CA TYR A 21 -3.18 12.11 16.74
C TYR A 21 -3.64 13.58 16.78
N GLY A 22 -4.79 13.85 17.40
CA GLY A 22 -5.30 15.21 17.56
C GLY A 22 -5.73 15.89 16.28
N ASN A 23 -6.02 15.11 15.23
CA ASN A 23 -6.37 15.61 13.90
C ASN A 23 -5.32 16.59 13.35
N ASP A 24 -4.03 16.34 13.67
CA ASP A 24 -2.93 17.20 13.27
C ASP A 24 -2.49 16.85 11.85
N PRO A 25 -2.53 17.80 10.89
CA PRO A 25 -2.02 17.55 9.54
C PRO A 25 -0.55 17.15 9.50
N GLY A 26 0.23 17.55 10.51
CA GLY A 26 1.63 17.16 10.61
C GLY A 26 1.84 15.67 10.89
N GLU A 27 0.80 14.99 11.37
CA GLU A 27 0.85 13.55 11.67
C GLU A 27 0.27 12.70 10.54
N LEU A 28 0.06 13.28 9.37
CA LEU A 28 -0.58 12.60 8.24
C LEU A 28 0.08 11.25 7.92
N ILE A 29 1.41 11.19 7.90
CA ILE A 29 2.14 9.96 7.57
C ILE A 29 1.85 8.88 8.62
N ASN A 30 1.86 9.23 9.90
CA ASN A 30 1.58 8.29 10.97
C ASN A 30 0.14 7.78 10.91
N ILE A 31 -0.79 8.68 10.63
CA ILE A 31 -2.21 8.33 10.47
C ILE A 31 -2.40 7.36 9.31
N LEU A 32 -1.78 7.64 8.17
CA LEU A 32 -1.84 6.77 7.00
C LEU A 32 -1.19 5.41 7.27
N HIS A 33 -0.09 5.41 8.02
CA HIS A 33 0.59 4.17 8.39
C HIS A 33 -0.31 3.26 9.22
N GLU A 34 -0.95 3.81 10.25
CA GLU A 34 -1.87 3.02 11.08
C GLU A 34 -3.10 2.57 10.29
N ALA A 35 -3.65 3.43 9.45
CA ALA A 35 -4.80 3.09 8.63
C ALA A 35 -4.46 1.94 7.67
N GLN A 36 -3.29 1.99 7.03
CA GLN A 36 -2.86 0.92 6.14
C GLN A 36 -2.61 -0.38 6.90
N HIS A 37 -2.04 -0.29 8.10
CA HIS A 37 -1.82 -1.47 8.93
C HIS A 37 -3.14 -2.14 9.30
N LEU A 38 -4.17 -1.34 9.55
CA LEU A 38 -5.50 -1.83 9.90
C LEU A 38 -6.20 -2.49 8.70
N LEU A 39 -6.09 -1.87 7.53
CA LEU A 39 -6.85 -2.27 6.35
C LEU A 39 -6.05 -3.09 5.34
N GLY A 40 -4.73 -3.01 5.38
CA GLY A 40 -3.85 -3.61 4.39
C GLY A 40 -3.62 -2.74 3.16
N TYR A 41 -4.40 -1.70 2.96
CA TYR A 41 -4.26 -0.75 1.84
C TYR A 41 -5.03 0.53 2.17
N LEU A 42 -4.86 1.54 1.33
CA LEU A 42 -5.48 2.86 1.54
C LEU A 42 -6.43 3.17 0.37
N PRO A 43 -7.69 2.71 0.44
CA PRO A 43 -8.65 3.02 -0.62
C PRO A 43 -8.99 4.51 -0.62
N GLU A 44 -9.48 5.00 -1.75
CA GLU A 44 -9.79 6.42 -1.93
C GLU A 44 -10.76 6.95 -0.87
N ASP A 45 -11.75 6.15 -0.48
CA ASP A 45 -12.73 6.56 0.52
C ASP A 45 -12.08 6.84 1.86
N VAL A 46 -11.11 6.01 2.27
CA VAL A 46 -10.36 6.23 3.51
C VAL A 46 -9.52 7.50 3.41
N GLN A 47 -8.89 7.74 2.26
CA GLN A 47 -8.13 8.96 2.03
C GLN A 47 -9.01 10.20 2.17
N ARG A 48 -10.24 10.15 1.66
CA ARG A 48 -11.20 11.25 1.78
C ARG A 48 -11.61 11.50 3.23
N VAL A 49 -11.86 10.43 3.98
CA VAL A 49 -12.19 10.54 5.41
C VAL A 49 -11.05 11.20 6.17
N ILE A 50 -9.83 10.77 5.94
CA ILE A 50 -8.64 11.33 6.60
C ILE A 50 -8.49 12.80 6.23
N ALA A 51 -8.61 13.14 4.95
CA ALA A 51 -8.51 14.52 4.49
C ALA A 51 -9.54 15.42 5.17
N HIS A 52 -10.76 14.94 5.28
CA HIS A 52 -11.84 15.69 5.94
C HIS A 52 -11.54 15.90 7.43
N LYS A 53 -11.11 14.86 8.11
CA LYS A 53 -10.80 14.94 9.55
C LYS A 53 -9.64 15.89 9.84
N LEU A 54 -8.64 15.90 8.96
CA LEU A 54 -7.49 16.78 9.13
C LEU A 54 -7.69 18.17 8.53
N ASN A 55 -8.82 18.38 7.85
CA ASN A 55 -9.16 19.64 7.19
C ASN A 55 -8.09 20.04 6.15
N ILE A 56 -7.67 19.07 5.35
CA ILE A 56 -6.70 19.27 4.26
C ILE A 56 -7.29 18.74 2.94
N PRO A 57 -6.79 19.20 1.80
CA PRO A 57 -7.27 18.69 0.51
C PRO A 57 -6.95 17.20 0.33
N VAL A 58 -7.85 16.47 -0.30
CA VAL A 58 -7.63 15.05 -0.67
C VAL A 58 -6.37 14.91 -1.53
N SER A 59 -6.10 15.90 -2.38
CA SER A 59 -4.90 15.88 -3.23
C SER A 59 -3.61 15.80 -2.41
N LYS A 60 -3.57 16.39 -1.22
CA LYS A 60 -2.41 16.30 -0.36
C LYS A 60 -2.24 14.89 0.21
N VAL A 61 -3.33 14.26 0.62
CA VAL A 61 -3.31 12.87 1.11
C VAL A 61 -2.89 11.94 -0.02
N TYR A 62 -3.48 12.10 -1.20
CA TYR A 62 -3.16 11.31 -2.39
C TYR A 62 -1.69 11.48 -2.79
N GLY A 63 -1.18 12.70 -2.72
CA GLY A 63 0.22 12.97 -3.03
C GLY A 63 1.18 12.22 -2.11
N VAL A 64 0.87 12.17 -0.82
CA VAL A 64 1.69 11.42 0.15
C VAL A 64 1.60 9.92 -0.11
N VAL A 65 0.40 9.41 -0.36
CA VAL A 65 0.18 7.98 -0.63
C VAL A 65 0.93 7.52 -1.87
N THR A 66 0.95 8.34 -2.91
CA THR A 66 1.64 7.99 -4.16
C THR A 66 3.14 8.25 -4.10
N PHE A 67 3.59 9.19 -3.29
CA PHE A 67 5.02 9.51 -3.16
C PHE A 67 5.78 8.42 -2.41
N TYR A 68 5.24 7.93 -1.31
CA TYR A 68 5.92 6.93 -0.49
C TYR A 68 5.53 5.52 -0.95
N THR A 69 6.52 4.74 -1.33
CA THR A 69 6.31 3.38 -1.83
C THR A 69 5.75 2.42 -0.77
N PHE A 70 5.84 2.81 0.50
CA PHE A 70 5.28 2.02 1.60
C PHE A 70 3.75 1.94 1.50
N PHE A 71 3.10 3.01 1.04
CA PHE A 71 1.65 3.06 0.96
C PHE A 71 1.13 2.43 -0.34
N THR A 72 -0.01 1.77 -0.26
CA THR A 72 -0.63 1.14 -1.42
C THR A 72 -2.13 1.44 -1.44
N MET A 73 -2.68 1.63 -2.63
CA MET A 73 -4.11 1.85 -2.83
C MET A 73 -4.83 0.59 -3.26
N SER A 74 -4.08 -0.48 -3.50
CA SER A 74 -4.65 -1.77 -3.91
C SER A 74 -4.46 -2.80 -2.81
N PRO A 75 -5.44 -3.66 -2.58
CA PRO A 75 -5.29 -4.70 -1.57
C PRO A 75 -4.16 -5.65 -1.94
N LYS A 76 -3.32 -5.99 -0.97
CA LYS A 76 -2.24 -6.96 -1.16
C LYS A 76 -2.74 -8.35 -0.84
N GLY A 77 -2.12 -9.35 -1.44
CA GLY A 77 -2.42 -10.74 -1.14
C GLY A 77 -1.99 -11.13 0.27
N LYS A 78 -2.43 -12.29 0.70
CA LYS A 78 -2.06 -12.85 2.01
C LYS A 78 -0.55 -13.04 2.12
N TYR A 79 0.11 -13.39 1.01
CA TYR A 79 1.54 -13.60 0.94
C TYR A 79 2.15 -12.62 -0.08
N PRO A 80 2.52 -11.42 0.33
CA PRO A 80 3.13 -10.46 -0.58
C PRO A 80 4.55 -10.91 -0.95
N ILE A 81 4.86 -10.90 -2.24
CA ILE A 81 6.17 -11.26 -2.77
C ILE A 81 6.80 -10.00 -3.36
N SER A 82 8.02 -9.71 -2.94
CA SER A 82 8.75 -8.56 -3.46
C SER A 82 10.09 -9.01 -4.01
N VAL A 83 10.42 -8.56 -5.22
CA VAL A 83 11.68 -8.91 -5.88
C VAL A 83 12.52 -7.66 -6.00
N CYS A 84 13.78 -7.74 -5.55
CA CYS A 84 14.70 -6.61 -5.62
C CYS A 84 15.25 -6.46 -7.03
N LEU A 85 15.11 -5.26 -7.60
CA LEU A 85 15.68 -4.90 -8.91
C LEU A 85 16.84 -3.92 -8.75
N GLY A 86 17.45 -3.88 -7.56
CA GLY A 86 18.66 -3.09 -7.35
C GLY A 86 19.83 -3.63 -8.19
N THR A 87 20.86 -2.81 -8.38
CA THR A 87 21.96 -3.11 -9.30
C THR A 87 22.58 -4.50 -9.06
N ALA A 88 22.91 -4.82 -7.80
CA ALA A 88 23.55 -6.10 -7.50
C ALA A 88 22.63 -7.29 -7.78
N CYS A 89 21.37 -7.19 -7.39
CA CYS A 89 20.40 -8.26 -7.61
C CYS A 89 20.05 -8.39 -9.09
N TYR A 90 19.95 -7.28 -9.80
CA TYR A 90 19.67 -7.26 -11.22
C TYR A 90 20.77 -8.00 -12.01
N VAL A 91 22.03 -7.72 -11.68
CA VAL A 91 23.19 -8.40 -12.31
C VAL A 91 23.15 -9.90 -12.02
N ARG A 92 22.65 -10.30 -10.85
CA ARG A 92 22.56 -11.72 -10.49
C ARG A 92 21.36 -12.42 -11.11
N GLY A 93 20.51 -11.71 -11.85
CA GLY A 93 19.40 -12.31 -12.58
C GLY A 93 18.04 -12.14 -11.91
N SER A 94 17.85 -11.13 -11.07
CA SER A 94 16.54 -10.89 -10.42
C SER A 94 15.44 -10.62 -11.44
N GLU A 95 15.76 -10.04 -12.58
CA GLU A 95 14.78 -9.81 -13.65
C GLU A 95 14.19 -11.13 -14.14
N LYS A 96 15.02 -12.14 -14.34
CA LYS A 96 14.55 -13.47 -14.73
C LYS A 96 13.68 -14.10 -13.66
N LEU A 97 14.04 -13.90 -12.40
CA LEU A 97 13.24 -14.37 -11.27
C LEU A 97 11.88 -13.69 -11.26
N LEU A 98 11.84 -12.38 -11.48
CA LEU A 98 10.60 -11.63 -11.53
C LEU A 98 9.70 -12.13 -12.67
N GLU A 99 10.26 -12.36 -13.85
CA GLU A 99 9.49 -12.88 -14.98
C GLU A 99 8.94 -14.27 -14.70
N GLU A 100 9.71 -15.11 -14.00
CA GLU A 100 9.25 -16.44 -13.63
C GLU A 100 8.09 -16.36 -12.64
N PHE A 101 8.12 -15.43 -11.67
CA PHE A 101 6.98 -15.20 -10.80
C PHE A 101 5.76 -14.74 -11.58
N LYS A 102 5.93 -13.83 -12.53
CA LYS A 102 4.82 -13.40 -13.38
C LYS A 102 4.19 -14.57 -14.13
N ARG A 103 5.02 -15.43 -14.65
CA ARG A 103 4.56 -16.60 -15.40
C ARG A 103 3.79 -17.58 -14.53
N VAL A 104 4.35 -17.92 -13.38
CA VAL A 104 3.75 -18.89 -12.46
C VAL A 104 2.47 -18.38 -11.83
N LEU A 105 2.47 -17.10 -11.41
CA LEU A 105 1.32 -16.51 -10.74
C LEU A 105 0.27 -15.98 -11.72
N GLY A 106 0.65 -15.76 -12.97
CA GLY A 106 -0.26 -15.22 -13.97
C GLY A 106 -0.65 -13.77 -13.74
N ILE A 107 0.19 -13.02 -13.03
CA ILE A 107 -0.04 -11.61 -12.71
C ILE A 107 1.20 -10.78 -13.04
N ASP A 108 1.01 -9.48 -13.15
CA ASP A 108 2.11 -8.53 -13.35
C ASP A 108 2.50 -7.87 -12.04
N VAL A 109 3.56 -7.07 -12.07
CA VAL A 109 4.01 -6.29 -10.92
C VAL A 109 2.90 -5.32 -10.48
N GLY A 110 2.66 -5.27 -9.18
CA GLY A 110 1.61 -4.43 -8.63
C GLY A 110 0.23 -5.07 -8.61
N GLU A 111 0.13 -6.32 -9.07
CA GLU A 111 -1.13 -7.03 -9.09
C GLU A 111 -1.22 -8.10 -8.01
N THR A 112 -2.44 -8.54 -7.73
CA THR A 112 -2.71 -9.62 -6.78
C THR A 112 -3.41 -10.76 -7.54
N THR A 113 -3.12 -12.01 -7.18
CA THR A 113 -3.76 -13.16 -7.82
C THR A 113 -5.27 -13.13 -7.57
N PRO A 114 -6.08 -13.70 -8.48
CA PRO A 114 -7.54 -13.69 -8.34
C PRO A 114 -8.04 -14.34 -7.05
N ASP A 115 -7.28 -15.28 -6.49
CA ASP A 115 -7.64 -15.93 -5.23
C ASP A 115 -7.27 -15.11 -3.99
N GLY A 116 -6.61 -13.96 -4.17
CA GLY A 116 -6.21 -13.07 -3.08
C GLY A 116 -5.04 -13.57 -2.25
N LYS A 117 -4.36 -14.62 -2.66
CA LYS A 117 -3.27 -15.21 -1.88
C LYS A 117 -1.94 -14.52 -2.11
N PHE A 118 -1.60 -14.22 -3.35
CA PHE A 118 -0.28 -13.69 -3.68
C PHE A 118 -0.39 -12.33 -4.35
N SER A 119 0.51 -11.42 -3.98
CA SER A 119 0.71 -10.16 -4.69
C SER A 119 2.19 -10.05 -5.05
N LEU A 120 2.48 -9.45 -6.20
CA LEU A 120 3.84 -9.34 -6.71
C LEU A 120 4.22 -7.87 -6.83
N ASP A 121 5.34 -7.53 -6.20
CA ASP A 121 5.89 -6.18 -6.28
C ASP A 121 7.38 -6.24 -6.60
N CYS A 122 7.92 -5.13 -7.06
CA CYS A 122 9.37 -4.98 -7.19
C CYS A 122 9.86 -3.91 -6.21
N LEU A 123 11.09 -4.07 -5.74
CA LEU A 123 11.72 -3.16 -4.81
C LEU A 123 13.02 -2.62 -5.39
N ARG A 124 13.46 -1.50 -4.87
CA ARG A 124 14.85 -1.08 -5.00
C ARG A 124 15.64 -1.72 -3.85
N CYS A 125 16.94 -1.48 -3.83
CA CYS A 125 17.82 -2.11 -2.85
C CYS A 125 17.34 -1.92 -1.41
N VAL A 126 17.28 -3.02 -0.65
CA VAL A 126 16.95 -3.02 0.79
C VAL A 126 18.16 -3.35 1.65
N GLY A 127 19.34 -3.48 1.02
CA GLY A 127 20.57 -3.75 1.75
C GLY A 127 20.76 -5.20 2.21
N ALA A 128 19.98 -6.13 1.67
CA ALA A 128 20.02 -7.54 2.08
C ALA A 128 20.65 -8.46 1.03
N CYS A 129 21.46 -7.90 0.13
CA CYS A 129 22.08 -8.69 -0.94
C CYS A 129 23.34 -9.41 -0.45
N GLY A 130 23.19 -10.31 0.45
CA GLY A 130 24.28 -11.07 1.03
C GLY A 130 24.80 -12.24 0.20
#